data_a6cff15469b2223ac66f0898118952e1
#
_entry.id   a6cff15469b2223ac66f0898118952e1
#
_cell.length_a   1.000
_cell.length_b   1.000
_cell.length_c   1.000
_cell.angle_alpha   90.00
_cell.angle_beta   90.00
_cell.angle_gamma   90.00
#
_symmetry.space_group_name_H-M   'P 1'
#
loop_
_entity.id
_entity.type
_entity.pdbx_description
1 polymer ?
#
loop_
_entity_poly.entity_id
_entity_poly.type
_entity_poly.pdbx_seq_one_letter_code
_entity_poly.pdbx_strand_id
1 'polypeptide(L)'
;MARIRVTEYLDLELDDERWRCRVCDHDLGSARENYKHACQINQRDPREIHQPLIEAEYTFAPDPDWVRIVEFHCPGCFTQIETEYLPPGHPVTHDIEIDLDRLRERLDAGELEIRDERLGSTR
;
A
#
# COMPACT_ATOMS: atom_id res chain seq x y z
N MET A 1 -14.60 -14.12 -10.33
CA MET A 1 -13.69 -12.95 -10.29
C MET A 1 -12.49 -13.29 -9.40
N ALA A 2 -11.28 -13.21 -9.94
CA ALA A 2 -10.07 -13.59 -9.21
C ALA A 2 -9.54 -12.37 -8.44
N ARG A 3 -9.77 -12.36 -7.15
CA ARG A 3 -9.31 -11.30 -6.26
C ARG A 3 -8.33 -11.88 -5.25
N ILE A 4 -7.21 -11.20 -5.05
CA ILE A 4 -6.15 -11.61 -4.14
C ILE A 4 -5.93 -10.50 -3.12
N ARG A 5 -5.95 -10.87 -1.84
CA ARG A 5 -5.58 -9.96 -0.76
C ARG A 5 -4.06 -9.78 -0.76
N VAL A 6 -3.60 -8.53 -0.91
CA VAL A 6 -2.18 -8.20 -0.94
C VAL A 6 -1.72 -7.67 0.42
N THR A 7 -2.46 -6.70 0.96
CA THR A 7 -2.24 -6.18 2.31
C THR A 7 -3.57 -6.15 3.06
N GLU A 8 -3.57 -5.60 4.25
CA GLU A 8 -4.78 -5.49 5.06
C GLU A 8 -5.87 -4.66 4.36
N TYR A 9 -5.48 -3.67 3.57
CA TYR A 9 -6.43 -2.74 2.94
C TYR A 9 -6.33 -2.69 1.42
N LEU A 10 -5.48 -3.53 0.81
CA LEU A 10 -5.23 -3.53 -0.63
C LEU A 10 -5.48 -4.90 -1.23
N ASP A 11 -6.33 -4.93 -2.27
CA ASP A 11 -6.58 -6.12 -3.09
C ASP A 11 -6.02 -5.95 -4.50
N LEU A 12 -5.64 -7.07 -5.08
CA LEU A 12 -5.38 -7.20 -6.51
C LEU A 12 -6.59 -7.87 -7.17
N GLU A 13 -7.24 -7.19 -8.10
CA GLU A 13 -8.24 -7.78 -8.97
C GLU A 13 -7.54 -8.27 -10.24
N LEU A 14 -7.30 -9.58 -10.33
CA LEU A 14 -6.42 -10.13 -11.36
C LEU A 14 -7.04 -10.07 -12.75
N ASP A 15 -8.35 -10.27 -12.87
CA ASP A 15 -9.03 -10.32 -14.18
C ASP A 15 -8.90 -9.00 -14.92
N ASP A 16 -9.15 -7.88 -14.23
CA ASP A 16 -9.07 -6.54 -14.81
C ASP A 16 -7.71 -5.88 -14.60
N GLU A 17 -6.80 -6.52 -13.87
CA GLU A 17 -5.48 -6.00 -13.52
C GLU A 17 -5.58 -4.63 -12.84
N ARG A 18 -6.40 -4.56 -11.78
CA ARG A 18 -6.61 -3.32 -11.03
C ARG A 18 -6.29 -3.51 -9.55
N TRP A 19 -5.74 -2.47 -8.94
CA TRP A 19 -5.69 -2.35 -7.50
C TRP A 19 -7.05 -1.93 -6.97
N ARG A 20 -7.48 -2.51 -5.86
CA ARG A 20 -8.75 -2.17 -5.20
C ARG A 20 -8.56 -1.95 -3.71
N CYS A 21 -9.30 -0.98 -3.16
CA CYS A 21 -9.41 -0.81 -1.72
C CYS A 21 -10.25 -1.95 -1.14
N ARG A 22 -9.74 -2.64 -0.12
CA ARG A 22 -10.50 -3.72 0.52
C ARG A 22 -11.74 -3.25 1.25
N VAL A 23 -11.78 -1.98 1.68
CA VAL A 23 -12.90 -1.45 2.48
C VAL A 23 -14.06 -1.03 1.61
N CYS A 24 -13.82 -0.25 0.55
CA CYS A 24 -14.88 0.31 -0.27
C CYS A 24 -14.86 -0.11 -1.74
N ASP A 25 -13.89 -0.93 -2.14
CA ASP A 25 -13.74 -1.44 -3.52
C ASP A 25 -13.36 -0.34 -4.54
N HIS A 26 -12.92 0.82 -4.09
CA HIS A 26 -12.47 1.89 -4.98
C HIS A 26 -11.31 1.43 -5.86
N ASP A 27 -11.35 1.82 -7.14
CA ASP A 27 -10.29 1.53 -8.11
C ASP A 27 -9.06 2.38 -7.81
N LEU A 28 -7.94 1.72 -7.48
CA LEU A 28 -6.68 2.37 -7.14
C LEU A 28 -5.66 2.29 -8.27
N GLY A 29 -6.12 2.14 -9.51
CA GLY A 29 -5.26 2.19 -10.69
C GLY A 29 -4.85 0.82 -11.21
N SER A 30 -4.03 0.85 -12.27
CA SER A 30 -3.53 -0.37 -12.90
C SER A 30 -2.64 -1.16 -11.94
N ALA A 31 -2.84 -2.47 -11.89
CA ALA A 31 -2.00 -3.35 -11.08
C ALA A 31 -0.56 -3.47 -11.61
N ARG A 32 -0.28 -2.94 -12.80
CA ARG A 32 1.07 -2.84 -13.37
C ARG A 32 1.80 -1.57 -12.95
N GLU A 33 1.11 -0.69 -12.22
CA GLU A 33 1.64 0.58 -11.75
C GLU A 33 1.57 0.67 -10.23
N ASN A 34 2.13 1.74 -9.67
CA ASN A 34 2.13 1.97 -8.23
C ASN A 34 0.77 2.50 -7.79
N TYR A 35 0.04 1.73 -6.97
CA TYR A 35 -1.27 2.13 -6.45
C TYR A 35 -1.21 3.44 -5.65
N LYS A 36 -0.04 3.79 -5.10
CA LYS A 36 0.12 4.99 -4.27
C LYS A 36 -0.19 6.27 -5.03
N HIS A 37 0.03 6.30 -6.34
CA HIS A 37 -0.29 7.47 -7.16
C HIS A 37 -1.80 7.68 -7.35
N ALA A 38 -2.61 6.66 -7.12
CA ALA A 38 -4.07 6.77 -7.13
C ALA A 38 -4.65 7.12 -5.74
N CYS A 39 -3.83 7.12 -4.71
CA CYS A 39 -4.24 7.47 -3.35
C CYS A 39 -4.19 8.98 -3.12
N GLN A 40 -4.94 9.44 -2.13
CA GLN A 40 -4.74 10.76 -1.56
C GLN A 40 -3.49 10.72 -0.69
N ILE A 41 -2.52 11.58 -0.98
CA ILE A 41 -1.22 11.59 -0.32
C ILE A 41 -1.16 12.77 0.64
N ASN A 42 -0.88 12.50 1.91
CA ASN A 42 -0.68 13.50 2.94
C ASN A 42 0.73 13.36 3.52
N GLN A 43 1.49 14.45 3.51
CA GLN A 43 2.79 14.49 4.17
C GLN A 43 2.62 15.10 5.56
N ARG A 44 3.16 14.41 6.57
CA ARG A 44 3.05 14.83 7.95
C ARG A 44 4.44 15.07 8.56
N ASP A 45 4.53 16.09 9.39
CA ASP A 45 5.70 16.30 10.24
C ASP A 45 5.73 15.18 11.31
N PRO A 46 6.86 14.47 11.49
CA PRO A 46 6.94 13.42 12.51
C PRO A 46 6.56 13.87 13.91
N ARG A 47 6.77 15.14 14.23
CA ARG A 47 6.43 15.71 15.55
C ARG A 47 4.93 15.80 15.79
N GLU A 48 4.11 15.83 14.74
CA GLU A 48 2.65 15.80 14.85
C GLU A 48 2.15 14.42 15.29
N ILE A 49 2.83 13.37 14.84
CA ILE A 49 2.48 11.98 15.12
C ILE A 49 3.12 11.50 16.43
N HIS A 50 4.41 11.78 16.60
CA HIS A 50 5.20 11.36 17.75
C HIS A 50 5.37 12.51 18.72
N GLN A 51 4.28 12.95 19.33
CA GLN A 51 4.31 14.03 20.30
C GLN A 51 5.03 13.56 21.58
N PRO A 52 5.82 14.44 22.23
CA PRO A 52 6.46 14.08 23.48
C PRO A 52 5.42 13.83 24.58
N LEU A 53 5.62 12.76 25.36
CA LEU A 53 4.76 12.44 26.50
C LEU A 53 5.02 13.38 27.67
N ILE A 54 6.20 13.99 27.69
CA ILE A 54 6.61 14.93 28.72
C ILE A 54 7.06 16.20 28.02
N GLU A 55 6.61 17.35 28.50
CA GLU A 55 7.02 18.65 27.99
C GLU A 55 8.48 18.88 28.30
N ALA A 56 9.34 18.82 27.28
CA ALA A 56 10.80 18.95 27.42
C ALA A 56 11.40 19.48 26.13
N GLU A 57 12.65 19.98 26.21
CA GLU A 57 13.40 20.41 25.02
C GLU A 57 13.75 19.23 24.10
N TYR A 58 13.86 18.04 24.67
CA TYR A 58 14.22 16.84 23.94
C TYR A 58 12.99 16.06 23.53
N THR A 59 12.97 15.58 22.27
CA THR A 59 11.92 14.71 21.73
C THR A 59 12.55 13.48 21.10
N PHE A 60 11.84 12.34 21.17
CA PHE A 60 12.23 11.12 20.47
C PHE A 60 11.64 11.06 19.04
N ALA A 61 10.89 12.06 18.62
CA ALA A 61 10.38 12.11 17.26
C ALA A 61 11.52 12.25 16.25
N PRO A 62 11.43 11.62 15.08
CA PRO A 62 12.39 11.83 14.00
C PRO A 62 12.46 13.31 13.61
N ASP A 63 13.66 13.77 13.22
CA ASP A 63 13.87 15.14 12.79
C ASP A 63 13.14 15.40 11.47
N PRO A 64 12.22 16.38 11.40
CA PRO A 64 11.46 16.67 10.19
C PRO A 64 12.31 17.17 9.02
N ASP A 65 13.55 17.63 9.27
CA ASP A 65 14.47 18.00 8.20
C ASP A 65 15.05 16.78 7.47
N TRP A 66 14.99 15.60 8.11
CA TRP A 66 15.54 14.36 7.58
C TRP A 66 14.48 13.39 7.11
N VAL A 67 13.27 13.46 7.68
CA VAL A 67 12.22 12.51 7.38
C VAL A 67 10.84 13.15 7.42
N ARG A 68 9.96 12.67 6.53
CA ARG A 68 8.52 12.98 6.54
C ARG A 68 7.75 11.68 6.66
N ILE A 69 6.60 11.76 7.30
CA ILE A 69 5.63 10.66 7.31
C ILE A 69 4.67 10.90 6.16
N VAL A 70 4.64 9.98 5.21
CA VAL A 70 3.79 10.08 4.03
C VAL A 70 2.68 9.06 4.17
N GLU A 71 1.44 9.53 4.23
CA GLU A 71 0.24 8.72 4.39
C GLU A 71 -0.50 8.61 3.07
N PHE A 72 -0.95 7.39 2.74
CA PHE A 72 -1.67 7.09 1.51
C PHE A 72 -3.09 6.65 1.88
N HIS A 73 -4.09 7.45 1.50
CA HIS A 73 -5.49 7.22 1.82
C HIS A 73 -6.30 6.89 0.57
N CYS A 74 -7.27 5.99 0.72
CA CYS A 74 -8.22 5.72 -0.34
C CYS A 74 -9.08 6.95 -0.62
N PRO A 75 -9.16 7.45 -1.87
CA PRO A 75 -10.01 8.60 -2.18
C PRO A 75 -11.50 8.35 -1.96
N GLY A 76 -11.93 7.08 -1.98
CA GLY A 76 -13.33 6.71 -1.82
C GLY A 76 -13.81 6.70 -0.39
N CYS A 77 -13.07 6.08 0.52
CA CYS A 77 -13.49 5.92 1.92
C CYS A 77 -12.52 6.51 2.95
N PHE A 78 -11.42 7.07 2.50
CA PHE A 78 -10.37 7.68 3.31
C PHE A 78 -9.64 6.68 4.24
N THR A 79 -9.77 5.39 4.02
CA THR A 79 -8.95 4.39 4.74
C THR A 79 -7.47 4.65 4.46
N GLN A 80 -6.65 4.66 5.49
CA GLN A 80 -5.20 4.75 5.35
C GLN A 80 -4.65 3.39 4.94
N ILE A 81 -4.23 3.30 3.68
CA ILE A 81 -3.79 2.03 3.09
C ILE A 81 -2.33 1.74 3.42
N GLU A 82 -1.49 2.77 3.41
CA GLU A 82 -0.05 2.63 3.63
C GLU A 82 0.53 3.89 4.26
N THR A 83 1.68 3.73 4.90
CA THR A 83 2.47 4.82 5.46
C THR A 83 3.94 4.57 5.15
N GLU A 84 4.65 5.61 4.69
CA GLU A 84 6.08 5.54 4.46
C GLU A 84 6.79 6.64 5.22
N TYR A 85 8.00 6.36 5.69
CA TYR A 85 8.90 7.35 6.26
C TYR A 85 9.95 7.65 5.19
N LEU A 86 9.89 8.85 4.60
CA LEU A 86 10.75 9.23 3.49
C LEU A 86 11.50 10.52 3.79
N PRO A 87 12.73 10.69 3.26
CA PRO A 87 13.39 11.99 3.30
C PRO A 87 12.53 13.04 2.58
N PRO A 88 12.55 14.31 3.03
CA PRO A 88 11.82 15.37 2.35
C PRO A 88 12.20 15.44 0.86
N GLY A 89 11.19 15.49 -0.02
CA GLY A 89 11.39 15.54 -1.46
C GLY A 89 11.69 14.21 -2.13
N HIS A 90 11.81 13.12 -1.36
CA HIS A 90 12.00 11.79 -1.96
C HIS A 90 10.69 11.33 -2.61
N PRO A 91 10.72 10.79 -3.84
CA PRO A 91 9.52 10.27 -4.47
C PRO A 91 8.99 9.04 -3.71
N VAL A 92 7.68 8.81 -3.81
CA VAL A 92 7.07 7.62 -3.22
C VAL A 92 7.67 6.36 -3.82
N THR A 93 7.83 5.33 -3.01
CA THR A 93 8.44 4.08 -3.46
C THR A 93 7.41 3.19 -4.15
N HIS A 94 7.87 2.43 -5.15
CA HIS A 94 7.08 1.37 -5.77
C HIS A 94 7.49 0.04 -5.12
N ASP A 95 7.00 -0.17 -3.91
CA ASP A 95 7.42 -1.29 -3.07
C ASP A 95 6.62 -2.58 -3.31
N ILE A 96 5.45 -2.48 -3.92
CA ILE A 96 4.63 -3.64 -4.26
C ILE A 96 4.56 -3.75 -5.78
N GLU A 97 5.49 -4.49 -6.35
CA GLU A 97 5.51 -4.85 -7.76
C GLU A 97 5.21 -6.33 -7.90
N ILE A 98 4.18 -6.67 -8.64
CA ILE A 98 3.81 -8.05 -8.91
C ILE A 98 4.00 -8.32 -10.40
N ASP A 99 4.76 -9.34 -10.72
CA ASP A 99 4.86 -9.84 -12.08
C ASP A 99 3.57 -10.60 -12.43
N LEU A 100 2.61 -9.87 -12.99
CA LEU A 100 1.27 -10.41 -13.28
C LEU A 100 1.31 -11.53 -14.32
N ASP A 101 2.19 -11.41 -15.31
CA ASP A 101 2.30 -12.43 -16.36
C ASP A 101 2.82 -13.74 -15.77
N ARG A 102 3.84 -13.66 -14.92
CA ARG A 102 4.37 -14.83 -14.23
C ARG A 102 3.36 -15.42 -13.25
N LEU A 103 2.62 -14.58 -12.54
CA LEU A 103 1.56 -15.02 -11.63
C LEU A 103 0.50 -15.82 -12.38
N ARG A 104 0.05 -15.30 -13.53
CA ARG A 104 -0.95 -16.00 -14.38
C ARG A 104 -0.43 -17.34 -14.89
N GLU A 105 0.84 -17.38 -15.34
CA GLU A 105 1.45 -18.63 -15.80
C GLU A 105 1.45 -19.69 -14.69
N ARG A 106 1.80 -19.30 -13.49
CA ARG A 106 1.85 -20.24 -12.36
C ARG A 106 0.47 -20.68 -11.90
N LEU A 107 -0.52 -19.81 -11.96
CA LEU A 107 -1.92 -20.18 -11.69
C LEU A 107 -2.44 -21.15 -12.75
N ASP A 108 -2.18 -20.87 -14.03
CA ASP A 108 -2.62 -21.72 -15.16
C ASP A 108 -1.92 -23.08 -15.13
N ALA A 109 -0.68 -23.13 -14.67
CA ALA A 109 0.06 -24.38 -14.52
C ALA A 109 -0.36 -25.20 -13.28
N GLY A 110 -1.23 -24.66 -12.44
CA GLY A 110 -1.67 -25.33 -11.22
C GLY A 110 -0.66 -25.33 -10.08
N GLU A 111 0.41 -24.52 -10.17
CA GLU A 111 1.40 -24.39 -9.11
C GLU A 111 0.90 -23.56 -7.95
N LEU A 112 0.02 -22.62 -8.23
CA LEU A 112 -0.60 -21.72 -7.27
C LEU A 112 -2.11 -21.82 -7.37
N GLU A 113 -2.79 -21.53 -6.28
CA GLU A 113 -4.24 -21.40 -6.24
C GLU A 113 -4.66 -20.19 -5.44
N ILE A 114 -5.85 -19.68 -5.74
CA ILE A 114 -6.49 -18.62 -4.98
C ILE A 114 -7.63 -19.24 -4.19
N ARG A 115 -7.55 -19.18 -2.85
CA ARG A 115 -8.58 -19.71 -1.95
C ARG A 115 -8.91 -18.66 -0.91
N ASP A 116 -10.17 -18.28 -0.82
CA ASP A 116 -10.63 -17.24 0.11
C ASP A 116 -9.83 -15.95 -0.03
N GLU A 117 -9.62 -15.50 -1.27
CA GLU A 117 -8.85 -14.31 -1.63
C GLU A 117 -7.36 -14.40 -1.26
N ARG A 118 -6.86 -15.57 -0.91
CA ARG A 118 -5.46 -15.80 -0.57
C ARG A 118 -4.76 -16.61 -1.64
N LEU A 119 -3.56 -16.15 -1.98
CA LEU A 119 -2.69 -16.88 -2.90
C LEU A 119 -1.88 -17.88 -2.10
N GLY A 120 -1.82 -19.12 -2.57
CA GLY A 120 -1.05 -20.17 -1.91
C GLY A 120 -0.55 -21.22 -2.89
N SER A 121 0.44 -21.99 -2.43
CA SER A 121 0.95 -23.12 -3.18
C SER A 121 -0.05 -24.28 -3.15
N THR A 122 -0.17 -25.01 -4.26
CA THR A 122 -1.00 -26.22 -4.35
C THR A 122 -0.34 -27.44 -3.73
N ARG A 123 0.90 -27.33 -3.25
CA ARG A 123 1.64 -28.43 -2.62
C ARG A 123 1.27 -28.58 -1.16
#